data_9174de5fe16cbf55a14d062fcfb8dd9f
#
_entry.id   9174de5fe16cbf55a14d062fcfb8dd9f
#
_cell.length_a   1.000
_cell.length_b   1.000
_cell.length_c   1.000
_cell.angle_alpha   90.00
_cell.angle_beta   90.00
_cell.angle_gamma   90.00
#
_symmetry.space_group_name_H-M   'P 1'
#
loop_
_entity.id
_entity.type
_entity.pdbx_description
1 polymer ?
#
loop_
_entity_poly.entity_id
_entity_poly.type
_entity_poly.pdbx_seq_one_letter_code
_entity_poly.pdbx_strand_id
1 'polypeptide(L)'
;MSKHFVKNISFENFKCFKELKYDGFKRVNLIGGKNNIGKTSFMEGLNLALSSNNVNQLYLNIYEILIRRRKESKYYELDFIYSNKDNLSINYNKYNLKIHINSDYKKFFSENKKLSIDNRRKIQNFLERGYKIFLELKVNKEKDYFSTRYTLDNREYFIARNYRIRDMKPIGDNIIFIPPLYIDENKIASYYGNIVNLNMEAYIDKCLKLFDENIIRLKQLALESEKVILKLQMKGIETPILLSSLGEGINRYLAILCAIWASKDGYLFIDEIENGIHYTNYSKLWEIIFLNSKEA
;
A
#
# COMPACT_ATOMS: atom_id res chain seq x y z
N MET A 1 -21.89 -4.17 13.07
CA MET A 1 -20.60 -4.86 12.84
C MET A 1 -20.28 -4.78 11.37
N SER A 2 -19.23 -4.08 10.99
CA SER A 2 -18.87 -3.82 9.58
C SER A 2 -18.58 -5.14 8.86
N LYS A 3 -19.11 -5.28 7.65
CA LYS A 3 -19.01 -6.47 6.79
C LYS A 3 -17.59 -6.72 6.22
N HIS A 4 -16.59 -5.96 6.61
CA HIS A 4 -15.32 -5.82 5.89
C HIS A 4 -14.08 -6.39 6.60
N PHE A 5 -14.23 -7.14 7.70
CA PHE A 5 -13.06 -7.71 8.36
C PHE A 5 -12.50 -8.95 7.63
N VAL A 6 -11.17 -8.98 7.49
CA VAL A 6 -10.46 -10.22 7.14
C VAL A 6 -10.67 -11.20 8.29
N LYS A 7 -11.26 -12.35 8.00
CA LYS A 7 -11.43 -13.43 8.99
C LYS A 7 -10.26 -14.41 8.95
N ASN A 8 -9.81 -14.72 7.75
CA ASN A 8 -8.73 -15.64 7.51
C ASN A 8 -7.96 -15.24 6.26
N ILE A 9 -6.69 -15.64 6.21
CA ILE A 9 -5.84 -15.52 5.03
C ILE A 9 -4.96 -16.76 4.90
N SER A 10 -4.67 -17.13 3.67
CA SER A 10 -3.62 -18.10 3.38
C SER A 10 -2.78 -17.64 2.21
N PHE A 11 -1.48 -17.87 2.33
CA PHE A 11 -0.49 -17.66 1.29
C PHE A 11 0.07 -19.00 0.83
N GLU A 12 0.28 -19.12 -0.46
CA GLU A 12 1.00 -20.22 -1.08
C GLU A 12 2.01 -19.65 -2.06
N ASN A 13 3.27 -20.03 -1.92
CA ASN A 13 4.40 -19.55 -2.72
C ASN A 13 4.54 -18.02 -2.77
N PHE A 14 4.24 -17.33 -1.70
CA PHE A 14 4.33 -15.87 -1.64
C PHE A 14 5.57 -15.43 -0.84
N LYS A 15 6.52 -14.81 -1.51
CA LYS A 15 7.78 -14.28 -0.94
C LYS A 15 8.51 -15.34 -0.10
N CYS A 16 8.62 -15.15 1.22
CA CYS A 16 9.25 -16.10 2.15
C CYS A 16 8.30 -17.24 2.58
N PHE A 17 7.02 -17.19 2.22
CA PHE A 17 6.04 -18.19 2.63
C PHE A 17 5.82 -19.24 1.54
N LYS A 18 6.28 -20.46 1.77
CA LYS A 18 5.89 -21.62 0.97
C LYS A 18 4.40 -21.88 1.16
N GLU A 19 3.98 -21.95 2.41
CA GLU A 19 2.59 -22.01 2.84
C GLU A 19 2.47 -21.32 4.20
N LEU A 20 1.44 -20.48 4.34
CA LEU A 20 1.07 -19.87 5.61
C LEU A 20 -0.44 -19.74 5.68
N LYS A 21 -1.03 -20.10 6.81
CA LYS A 21 -2.45 -19.89 7.09
C LYS A 21 -2.59 -19.16 8.42
N TYR A 22 -3.47 -18.17 8.45
CA TYR A 22 -3.76 -17.40 9.64
C TYR A 22 -5.25 -17.05 9.72
N ASP A 23 -5.81 -17.16 10.90
CA ASP A 23 -7.15 -16.72 11.28
C ASP A 23 -7.09 -15.95 12.61
N GLY A 24 -8.19 -15.42 13.05
CA GLY A 24 -8.24 -14.73 14.33
C GLY A 24 -7.87 -13.26 14.30
N PHE A 25 -7.95 -12.61 13.13
CA PHE A 25 -7.77 -11.17 13.02
C PHE A 25 -8.69 -10.39 13.97
N LYS A 26 -8.16 -9.35 14.56
CA LYS A 26 -8.84 -8.36 15.38
C LYS A 26 -8.84 -7.00 14.71
N ARG A 27 -9.43 -5.99 15.35
CA ARG A 27 -9.43 -4.62 14.86
C ARG A 27 -8.00 -4.04 14.76
N VAL A 28 -7.19 -4.28 15.77
CA VAL A 28 -5.77 -3.99 15.81
C VAL A 28 -5.01 -5.30 15.92
N ASN A 29 -4.05 -5.53 15.04
CA ASN A 29 -3.22 -6.72 15.00
C ASN A 29 -1.75 -6.32 15.07
N LEU A 30 -1.01 -6.86 16.01
CA LEU A 30 0.42 -6.67 16.14
C LEU A 30 1.16 -7.88 15.57
N ILE A 31 2.05 -7.61 14.61
CA ILE A 31 2.88 -8.64 13.99
C ILE A 31 4.30 -8.46 14.50
N GLY A 32 4.66 -9.21 15.52
CA GLY A 32 5.98 -9.20 16.13
C GLY A 32 6.88 -10.33 15.66
N GLY A 33 8.18 -10.17 15.84
CA GLY A 33 9.18 -11.21 15.57
C GLY A 33 10.54 -10.64 15.13
N LYS A 34 11.53 -11.54 15.00
CA LYS A 34 12.89 -11.20 14.55
C LYS A 34 12.88 -10.57 13.14
N ASN A 35 13.99 -9.93 12.76
CA ASN A 35 14.14 -9.41 11.41
C ASN A 35 14.17 -10.56 10.38
N ASN A 36 13.73 -10.29 9.17
CA ASN A 36 13.68 -11.21 8.03
C ASN A 36 12.79 -12.45 8.17
N ILE A 37 11.85 -12.49 9.11
CA ILE A 37 10.89 -13.62 9.22
C ILE A 37 9.62 -13.42 8.39
N GLY A 38 9.51 -12.30 7.66
CA GLY A 38 8.39 -12.06 6.75
C GLY A 38 7.29 -11.14 7.28
N LYS A 39 7.51 -10.32 8.32
CA LYS A 39 6.51 -9.37 8.84
C LYS A 39 5.96 -8.45 7.74
N THR A 40 6.85 -7.75 7.05
CA THR A 40 6.50 -6.90 5.89
C THR A 40 5.82 -7.71 4.79
N SER A 41 6.33 -8.91 4.49
CA SER A 41 5.75 -9.78 3.46
C SER A 41 4.31 -10.19 3.81
N PHE A 42 4.02 -10.44 5.07
CA PHE A 42 2.67 -10.76 5.53
C PHE A 42 1.71 -9.58 5.30
N MET A 43 2.11 -8.37 5.68
CA MET A 43 1.31 -7.15 5.46
C MET A 43 1.13 -6.84 3.96
N GLU A 44 2.17 -7.00 3.16
CA GLU A 44 2.09 -6.82 1.70
C GLU A 44 1.15 -7.84 1.06
N GLY A 45 1.16 -9.09 1.51
CA GLY A 45 0.22 -10.12 1.05
C GLY A 45 -1.23 -9.79 1.41
N LEU A 46 -1.48 -9.29 2.61
CA LEU A 46 -2.80 -8.78 3.01
C LEU A 46 -3.23 -7.59 2.14
N ASN A 47 -2.33 -6.64 1.91
CA ASN A 47 -2.62 -5.47 1.07
C ASN A 47 -2.99 -5.89 -0.37
N LEU A 48 -2.26 -6.83 -0.96
CA LEU A 48 -2.59 -7.39 -2.28
C LEU A 48 -3.96 -8.10 -2.27
N ALA A 49 -4.21 -8.91 -1.26
CA ALA A 49 -5.49 -9.62 -1.12
C ALA A 49 -6.67 -8.65 -1.08
N LEU A 50 -6.61 -7.66 -0.22
CA LEU A 50 -7.66 -6.66 -0.04
C LEU A 50 -7.88 -5.80 -1.28
N SER A 51 -6.81 -5.51 -2.01
CA SER A 51 -6.85 -4.74 -3.26
C SER A 51 -7.37 -5.55 -4.45
N SER A 52 -7.49 -6.87 -4.33
CA SER A 52 -7.83 -7.74 -5.45
C SER A 52 -9.21 -7.46 -6.07
N ASN A 53 -10.10 -6.78 -5.34
CA ASN A 53 -11.41 -6.38 -5.84
C ASN A 53 -11.37 -5.12 -6.72
N ASN A 54 -10.28 -4.34 -6.65
CA ASN A 54 -10.04 -3.18 -7.50
C ASN A 54 -8.73 -3.38 -8.25
N VAL A 55 -8.87 -3.67 -9.52
CA VAL A 55 -7.74 -3.98 -10.41
C VAL A 55 -6.69 -2.88 -10.46
N ASN A 56 -7.11 -1.62 -10.51
CA ASN A 56 -6.18 -0.50 -10.54
C ASN A 56 -5.41 -0.40 -9.22
N GLN A 57 -6.08 -0.60 -8.10
CA GLN A 57 -5.46 -0.60 -6.78
C GLN A 57 -4.50 -1.79 -6.60
N LEU A 58 -4.92 -2.98 -7.02
CA LEU A 58 -4.07 -4.17 -7.00
C LEU A 58 -2.80 -3.94 -7.81
N TYR A 59 -2.94 -3.34 -8.98
CA TYR A 59 -1.82 -2.99 -9.83
C TYR A 59 -0.87 -1.99 -9.17
N LEU A 60 -1.40 -0.90 -8.62
CA LEU A 60 -0.60 0.10 -7.90
C LEU A 60 0.15 -0.52 -6.72
N ASN A 61 -0.50 -1.41 -5.97
CA ASN A 61 0.12 -2.08 -4.83
C ASN A 61 1.22 -3.06 -5.26
N ILE A 62 1.01 -3.80 -6.36
CA ILE A 62 2.08 -4.62 -6.96
C ILE A 62 3.27 -3.73 -7.33
N TYR A 63 3.00 -2.61 -7.99
CA TYR A 63 4.03 -1.65 -8.38
C TYR A 63 4.77 -1.07 -7.18
N GLU A 64 4.07 -0.63 -6.13
CA GLU A 64 4.69 -0.11 -4.91
C GLU A 64 5.57 -1.13 -4.19
N ILE A 65 5.12 -2.40 -4.12
CA ILE A 65 5.91 -3.48 -3.53
C ILE A 65 7.21 -3.68 -4.30
N LEU A 66 7.16 -3.64 -5.63
CA LEU A 66 8.33 -3.77 -6.48
C LEU A 66 9.30 -2.60 -6.34
N ILE A 67 8.80 -1.37 -6.21
CA ILE A 67 9.65 -0.18 -6.08
C ILE A 67 10.32 -0.08 -4.71
N ARG A 68 9.61 -0.40 -3.63
CA ARG A 68 10.15 -0.24 -2.28
C ARG A 68 11.51 -0.94 -2.07
N ARG A 69 11.73 -2.05 -2.75
CA ARG A 69 12.94 -2.85 -2.62
C ARG A 69 14.05 -2.50 -3.63
N ARG A 70 13.80 -1.55 -4.54
CA ARG A 70 14.65 -1.29 -5.71
C ARG A 70 15.68 -0.19 -5.58
N LYS A 71 15.81 0.46 -4.46
CA LYS A 71 16.71 1.62 -4.37
C LYS A 71 18.16 1.33 -4.80
N GLU A 72 18.56 0.06 -4.96
CA GLU A 72 19.97 -0.29 -5.19
C GLU A 72 20.24 -1.37 -6.25
N SER A 73 19.27 -2.06 -6.85
CA SER A 73 19.59 -3.13 -7.81
C SER A 73 19.15 -2.84 -9.24
N LYS A 74 20.07 -3.04 -10.18
CA LYS A 74 19.83 -2.99 -11.63
C LYS A 74 19.12 -4.23 -12.19
N TYR A 75 18.81 -5.22 -11.35
CA TYR A 75 18.23 -6.50 -11.76
C TYR A 75 16.80 -6.63 -11.28
N TYR A 76 15.91 -7.04 -12.19
CA TYR A 76 14.48 -7.20 -11.97
C TYR A 76 14.18 -8.65 -11.62
N GLU A 77 14.32 -9.02 -10.37
CA GLU A 77 13.76 -10.25 -9.85
C GLU A 77 12.37 -9.99 -9.27
N LEU A 78 11.44 -10.86 -9.61
CA LEU A 78 10.10 -10.81 -9.03
C LEU A 78 10.12 -11.44 -7.65
N ASP A 79 10.53 -10.67 -6.66
CA ASP A 79 10.59 -11.08 -5.25
C ASP A 79 9.24 -11.45 -4.63
N PHE A 80 8.19 -11.60 -5.44
CA PHE A 80 6.89 -11.99 -4.91
C PHE A 80 6.73 -13.46 -4.71
N ILE A 81 7.45 -14.28 -5.48
CA ILE A 81 7.19 -15.69 -5.56
C ILE A 81 8.26 -16.43 -4.78
N TYR A 82 7.79 -17.39 -3.99
CA TYR A 82 8.66 -18.27 -3.25
C TYR A 82 9.54 -19.06 -4.20
N SER A 83 10.85 -18.99 -3.98
CA SER A 83 11.93 -19.78 -4.60
C SER A 83 11.54 -20.63 -5.84
N ASN A 84 11.91 -20.18 -7.04
CA ASN A 84 11.77 -20.92 -8.30
C ASN A 84 10.36 -21.44 -8.65
N LYS A 85 9.32 -20.79 -8.15
CA LYS A 85 7.94 -21.08 -8.53
C LYS A 85 7.44 -20.04 -9.53
N ASP A 86 6.52 -20.45 -10.41
CA ASP A 86 5.93 -19.58 -11.44
C ASP A 86 4.59 -19.00 -11.00
N ASN A 87 4.07 -19.42 -9.87
CA ASN A 87 2.76 -19.02 -9.40
C ASN A 87 2.72 -18.84 -7.89
N LEU A 88 1.86 -17.93 -7.47
CA LEU A 88 1.49 -17.75 -6.07
C LEU A 88 -0.03 -17.71 -5.94
N SER A 89 -0.52 -18.01 -4.75
CA SER A 89 -1.93 -17.92 -4.41
C SER A 89 -2.11 -17.22 -3.06
N ILE A 90 -3.07 -16.30 -3.01
CA ILE A 90 -3.49 -15.63 -1.78
C ILE A 90 -5.00 -15.81 -1.67
N ASN A 91 -5.43 -16.48 -0.60
CA ASN A 91 -6.85 -16.62 -0.29
C ASN A 91 -7.18 -15.81 0.95
N TYR A 92 -8.27 -15.07 0.93
CA TYR A 92 -8.80 -14.39 2.11
C TYR A 92 -10.34 -14.46 2.12
N ASN A 93 -10.91 -14.79 3.26
CA ASN A 93 -12.34 -15.02 3.37
C ASN A 93 -12.84 -16.00 2.27
N LYS A 94 -13.61 -15.50 1.30
CA LYS A 94 -14.11 -16.26 0.14
C LYS A 94 -13.43 -15.89 -1.18
N TYR A 95 -12.43 -15.00 -1.16
CA TYR A 95 -11.74 -14.50 -2.33
C TYR A 95 -10.43 -15.24 -2.56
N ASN A 96 -10.06 -15.41 -3.82
CA ASN A 96 -8.82 -16.04 -4.25
C ASN A 96 -8.11 -15.14 -5.28
N LEU A 97 -6.89 -14.76 -4.98
CA LEU A 97 -5.99 -14.07 -5.89
C LEU A 97 -4.88 -15.05 -6.31
N LYS A 98 -4.74 -15.30 -7.59
CA LYS A 98 -3.61 -16.06 -8.16
C LYS A 98 -2.80 -15.15 -9.06
N ILE A 99 -1.50 -15.19 -8.89
CA ILE A 99 -0.55 -14.50 -9.76
C ILE A 99 0.36 -15.55 -10.37
N HIS A 100 0.43 -15.55 -11.69
CA HIS A 100 1.31 -16.43 -12.45
C HIS A 100 2.27 -15.59 -13.27
N ILE A 101 3.55 -15.97 -13.23
CA ILE A 101 4.59 -15.37 -14.06
C ILE A 101 4.71 -16.22 -15.32
N ASN A 102 4.48 -15.61 -16.45
CA ASN A 102 4.66 -16.28 -17.73
C ASN A 102 5.90 -15.71 -18.44
N SER A 103 6.97 -16.47 -18.45
CA SER A 103 8.21 -16.10 -19.14
C SER A 103 8.19 -16.42 -20.64
N ASP A 104 7.27 -17.29 -21.07
CA ASP A 104 7.11 -17.69 -22.47
C ASP A 104 5.89 -17.01 -23.12
N TYR A 105 6.17 -15.92 -23.83
CA TYR A 105 5.12 -15.18 -24.52
C TYR A 105 4.45 -15.92 -25.67
N LYS A 106 5.16 -16.85 -26.35
CA LYS A 106 4.57 -17.66 -27.43
C LYS A 106 3.51 -18.60 -26.87
N LYS A 107 3.82 -19.24 -25.74
CA LYS A 107 2.87 -20.07 -25.01
C LYS A 107 1.69 -19.22 -24.49
N PHE A 108 1.95 -18.04 -23.93
CA PHE A 108 0.91 -17.11 -23.51
C PHE A 108 -0.07 -16.78 -24.64
N PHE A 109 0.41 -16.44 -25.84
CA PHE A 109 -0.46 -16.14 -26.97
C PHE A 109 -1.22 -17.34 -27.49
N SER A 110 -0.62 -18.54 -27.47
CA SER A 110 -1.30 -19.78 -27.90
C SER A 110 -2.45 -20.16 -26.97
N GLU A 111 -2.26 -19.94 -25.66
CA GLU A 111 -3.28 -20.23 -24.63
C GLU A 111 -4.38 -19.15 -24.57
N ASN A 112 -4.06 -17.90 -24.95
CA ASN A 112 -4.97 -16.77 -24.86
C ASN A 112 -5.49 -16.28 -26.22
N LYS A 113 -6.07 -17.20 -26.99
CA LYS A 113 -6.63 -16.92 -28.34
C LYS A 113 -7.73 -15.86 -28.37
N LYS A 114 -8.37 -15.57 -27.22
CA LYS A 114 -9.46 -14.58 -27.07
C LYS A 114 -9.00 -13.13 -26.87
N LEU A 115 -7.68 -12.88 -26.77
CA LEU A 115 -7.18 -11.49 -26.70
C LEU A 115 -7.53 -10.74 -28.00
N SER A 116 -8.00 -9.52 -27.86
CA SER A 116 -8.26 -8.64 -29.02
C SER A 116 -6.99 -8.43 -29.84
N ILE A 117 -7.15 -8.19 -31.14
CA ILE A 117 -6.04 -7.96 -32.08
C ILE A 117 -5.17 -6.80 -31.58
N ASP A 118 -5.78 -5.72 -31.09
CA ASP A 118 -5.08 -4.56 -30.54
C ASP A 118 -4.23 -4.91 -29.32
N ASN A 119 -4.78 -5.68 -28.41
CA ASN A 119 -4.04 -6.13 -27.24
C ASN A 119 -2.87 -7.05 -27.61
N ARG A 120 -3.07 -7.95 -28.57
CA ARG A 120 -1.99 -8.79 -29.08
C ARG A 120 -0.88 -7.96 -29.69
N ARG A 121 -1.22 -6.99 -30.55
CA ARG A 121 -0.26 -6.11 -31.22
C ARG A 121 0.53 -5.26 -30.21
N LYS A 122 -0.17 -4.72 -29.22
CA LYS A 122 0.47 -3.96 -28.14
C LYS A 122 1.44 -4.85 -27.35
N ILE A 123 1.03 -6.03 -26.92
CA ILE A 123 1.87 -6.99 -26.19
C ILE A 123 3.07 -7.38 -27.05
N GLN A 124 2.88 -7.66 -28.35
CA GLN A 124 3.96 -8.02 -29.26
C GLN A 124 4.98 -6.90 -29.42
N ASN A 125 4.54 -5.66 -29.64
CA ASN A 125 5.42 -4.49 -29.67
C ASN A 125 6.22 -4.31 -28.40
N PHE A 126 5.64 -4.64 -27.25
CA PHE A 126 6.33 -4.61 -25.97
C PHE A 126 7.45 -5.65 -25.91
N LEU A 127 7.19 -6.85 -26.37
CA LEU A 127 8.16 -7.95 -26.38
C LEU A 127 9.32 -7.71 -27.33
N GLU A 128 9.03 -7.15 -28.51
CA GLU A 128 10.03 -6.77 -29.52
C GLU A 128 11.01 -5.70 -28.97
N ARG A 129 10.56 -4.91 -28.00
CA ARG A 129 11.40 -3.93 -27.28
C ARG A 129 12.20 -4.52 -26.11
N GLY A 130 12.27 -5.85 -25.98
CA GLY A 130 13.12 -6.53 -25.01
C GLY A 130 12.53 -6.73 -23.60
N TYR A 131 11.21 -6.58 -23.42
CA TYR A 131 10.57 -6.75 -22.13
C TYR A 131 10.21 -8.20 -21.84
N LYS A 132 10.60 -8.70 -20.67
CA LYS A 132 10.63 -10.14 -20.42
C LYS A 132 9.60 -10.67 -19.41
N ILE A 133 8.81 -9.81 -18.73
CA ILE A 133 7.99 -10.29 -17.61
C ILE A 133 6.51 -10.05 -17.86
N PHE A 134 5.74 -11.13 -17.83
CA PHE A 134 4.29 -11.14 -17.84
C PHE A 134 3.76 -11.62 -16.50
N LEU A 135 2.81 -10.87 -15.95
CA LEU A 135 2.02 -11.30 -14.82
C LEU A 135 0.60 -11.63 -15.31
N GLU A 136 0.16 -12.84 -15.11
CA GLU A 136 -1.22 -13.24 -15.24
C GLU A 136 -1.86 -13.17 -13.86
N LEU A 137 -2.87 -12.33 -13.69
CA LEU A 137 -3.64 -12.19 -12.47
C LEU A 137 -4.99 -12.86 -12.65
N LYS A 138 -5.33 -13.77 -11.74
CA LYS A 138 -6.65 -14.38 -11.64
C LYS A 138 -7.26 -14.01 -10.31
N VAL A 139 -8.41 -13.33 -10.35
CA VAL A 139 -9.20 -13.02 -9.17
C VAL A 139 -10.47 -13.84 -9.20
N ASN A 140 -10.63 -14.71 -8.20
CA ASN A 140 -11.73 -15.68 -8.12
C ASN A 140 -11.77 -16.62 -9.35
N LYS A 141 -12.92 -16.79 -9.98
CA LYS A 141 -13.10 -17.61 -11.19
C LYS A 141 -12.91 -16.80 -12.48
N GLU A 142 -12.82 -15.50 -12.39
CA GLU A 142 -12.67 -14.62 -13.54
C GLU A 142 -11.20 -14.53 -13.93
N LYS A 143 -10.94 -14.67 -15.23
CA LYS A 143 -9.61 -14.56 -15.81
C LYS A 143 -9.42 -13.14 -16.29
N ASP A 144 -8.74 -12.32 -15.51
CA ASP A 144 -8.21 -11.06 -15.99
C ASP A 144 -6.71 -11.20 -16.24
N TYR A 145 -6.28 -10.76 -17.39
CA TYR A 145 -4.89 -10.79 -17.78
C TYR A 145 -4.30 -9.41 -17.62
N PHE A 146 -3.31 -9.32 -16.75
CA PHE A 146 -2.51 -8.13 -16.61
C PHE A 146 -1.11 -8.43 -17.06
N SER A 147 -0.63 -7.61 -17.95
CA SER A 147 0.78 -7.54 -18.25
C SER A 147 1.31 -6.26 -17.67
N THR A 148 2.28 -6.36 -16.79
CA THR A 148 3.03 -5.20 -16.36
C THR A 148 4.39 -5.23 -16.98
N ARG A 149 4.83 -4.08 -17.40
CA ARG A 149 6.12 -3.84 -17.92
C ARG A 149 6.88 -2.90 -17.01
N TYR A 150 8.11 -3.24 -16.72
CA TYR A 150 9.04 -2.33 -16.10
C TYR A 150 10.15 -1.97 -17.08
N THR A 151 10.34 -0.67 -17.28
CA THR A 151 11.58 -0.11 -17.81
C THR A 151 12.29 0.64 -16.70
N LEU A 152 13.62 0.63 -16.72
CA LEU A 152 14.44 1.40 -15.80
C LEU A 152 14.19 2.91 -15.92
N ASP A 153 13.87 3.39 -17.11
CA ASP A 153 13.86 4.82 -17.43
C ASP A 153 12.46 5.42 -17.62
N ASN A 154 11.43 4.59 -17.88
CA ASN A 154 10.07 5.07 -18.10
C ASN A 154 9.05 4.25 -17.32
N ARG A 155 8.15 4.95 -16.61
CA ARG A 155 7.04 4.39 -15.83
C ARG A 155 5.90 3.91 -16.73
N GLU A 156 6.21 3.18 -17.79
CA GLU A 156 5.19 2.65 -18.68
C GLU A 156 4.69 1.31 -18.16
N TYR A 157 3.38 1.19 -18.05
CA TYR A 157 2.71 -0.06 -17.73
C TYR A 157 1.61 -0.33 -18.73
N PHE A 158 1.37 -1.60 -18.96
CA PHE A 158 0.34 -2.05 -19.88
C PHE A 158 -0.63 -2.99 -19.16
N ILE A 159 -1.92 -2.73 -19.30
CA ILE A 159 -2.99 -3.57 -18.78
C ILE A 159 -3.78 -4.10 -19.98
N ALA A 160 -3.76 -5.42 -20.23
CA ALA A 160 -4.65 -6.08 -21.17
C ALA A 160 -5.83 -6.65 -20.41
N ARG A 161 -7.03 -6.13 -20.66
CA ARG A 161 -8.28 -6.61 -20.06
C ARG A 161 -9.00 -7.52 -21.05
N ASN A 162 -9.36 -8.71 -20.61
CA ASN A 162 -10.22 -9.61 -21.39
C ASN A 162 -11.72 -9.38 -21.13
N TYR A 163 -12.08 -8.64 -20.08
CA TYR A 163 -13.47 -8.40 -19.72
C TYR A 163 -13.72 -6.99 -19.20
N ARG A 164 -14.92 -6.46 -19.44
CA ARG A 164 -15.44 -5.27 -18.78
C ARG A 164 -15.83 -5.67 -17.35
N ILE A 165 -15.06 -5.24 -16.36
CA ILE A 165 -15.46 -5.31 -14.95
C ILE A 165 -16.59 -4.30 -14.78
N ARG A 166 -17.85 -4.72 -14.96
CA ARG A 166 -19.00 -3.82 -14.84
C ARG A 166 -19.50 -3.64 -13.40
N ASP A 167 -19.23 -4.54 -12.49
CA ASP A 167 -19.96 -4.57 -11.22
C ASP A 167 -19.12 -4.95 -9.97
N MET A 168 -17.82 -4.81 -9.98
CA MET A 168 -17.07 -4.86 -8.73
C MET A 168 -17.16 -3.50 -8.06
N LYS A 169 -18.09 -3.35 -7.13
CA LYS A 169 -18.04 -2.23 -6.18
C LYS A 169 -16.70 -2.33 -5.44
N PRO A 170 -15.89 -1.27 -5.44
CA PRO A 170 -14.66 -1.27 -4.66
C PRO A 170 -15.04 -1.56 -3.21
N ILE A 171 -14.45 -2.60 -2.63
CA ILE A 171 -14.47 -2.78 -1.19
C ILE A 171 -13.51 -1.70 -0.68
N GLY A 172 -14.07 -0.65 -0.10
CA GLY A 172 -13.40 0.46 0.55
C GLY A 172 -12.11 0.94 -0.14
N ASP A 173 -12.14 2.08 -0.76
CA ASP A 173 -10.97 2.72 -1.37
C ASP A 173 -9.88 3.12 -0.34
N ASN A 174 -10.07 2.79 0.92
CA ASN A 174 -9.29 3.28 2.05
C ASN A 174 -8.27 2.24 2.55
N ILE A 175 -7.44 1.71 1.65
CA ILE A 175 -6.31 0.87 2.05
C ILE A 175 -5.04 1.71 2.04
N ILE A 176 -4.46 1.92 3.21
CA ILE A 176 -3.24 2.72 3.37
C ILE A 176 -2.11 1.83 3.90
N PHE A 177 -0.93 1.98 3.30
CA PHE A 177 0.29 1.33 3.74
C PHE A 177 1.35 2.38 4.08
N ILE A 178 1.76 2.44 5.35
CA ILE A 178 2.86 3.27 5.83
C ILE A 178 4.14 2.44 5.80
N PRO A 179 5.12 2.79 4.95
CA PRO A 179 6.38 2.08 4.84
C PRO A 179 7.27 2.31 6.06
N PRO A 180 8.32 1.48 6.28
CA PRO A 180 9.22 1.59 7.42
C PRO A 180 10.06 2.88 7.41
N LEU A 181 10.37 3.38 6.22
CA LEU A 181 11.19 4.57 6.03
C LEU A 181 10.33 5.78 5.66
N TYR A 182 10.96 6.80 5.12
CA TYR A 182 10.40 8.09 4.74
C TYR A 182 8.99 8.00 4.10
N ILE A 183 8.12 8.88 4.56
CA ILE A 183 6.79 9.11 3.98
C ILE A 183 6.84 10.46 3.28
N ASP A 184 6.41 10.49 2.03
CA ASP A 184 6.32 11.72 1.24
C ASP A 184 5.35 12.72 1.91
N GLU A 185 5.81 13.95 2.13
CA GLU A 185 5.00 15.02 2.73
C GLU A 185 3.70 15.26 1.95
N ASN A 186 3.71 15.09 0.62
CA ASN A 186 2.48 15.20 -0.17
C ASN A 186 1.46 14.10 0.17
N LYS A 187 1.90 12.89 0.51
CA LYS A 187 1.01 11.83 1.02
C LYS A 187 0.43 12.22 2.38
N ILE A 188 1.25 12.75 3.29
CA ILE A 188 0.77 13.22 4.60
C ILE A 188 -0.25 14.35 4.43
N ALA A 189 0.03 15.31 3.55
CA ALA A 189 -0.88 16.39 3.24
C ALA A 189 -2.21 15.90 2.63
N SER A 190 -2.15 14.89 1.76
CA SER A 190 -3.35 14.23 1.22
C SER A 190 -4.18 13.54 2.30
N TYR A 191 -3.54 12.83 3.24
CA TYR A 191 -4.23 12.22 4.37
C TYR A 191 -4.86 13.28 5.28
N TYR A 192 -4.13 14.38 5.53
CA TYR A 192 -4.65 15.50 6.31
C TYR A 192 -5.83 16.18 5.64
N GLY A 193 -5.87 16.25 4.31
CA GLY A 193 -7.03 16.74 3.57
C GLY A 193 -8.33 15.98 3.88
N ASN A 194 -8.28 14.67 4.12
CA ASN A 194 -9.45 13.91 4.58
C ASN A 194 -9.91 14.35 5.98
N ILE A 195 -8.97 14.72 6.85
CA ILE A 195 -9.24 15.21 8.21
C ILE A 195 -9.95 16.56 8.15
N VAL A 196 -9.48 17.45 7.28
CA VAL A 196 -10.13 18.75 7.03
C VAL A 196 -11.56 18.54 6.54
N ASN A 197 -11.78 17.63 5.62
CA ASN A 197 -13.13 17.29 5.13
C ASN A 197 -14.05 16.73 6.25
N LEU A 198 -13.49 16.16 7.29
CA LEU A 198 -14.22 15.65 8.46
C LEU A 198 -14.38 16.72 9.57
N ASN A 199 -13.84 17.94 9.40
CA ASN A 199 -13.78 19.01 10.40
C ASN A 199 -13.11 18.56 11.72
N MET A 200 -12.02 17.80 11.61
CA MET A 200 -11.33 17.20 12.77
C MET A 200 -9.96 17.82 13.06
N GLU A 201 -9.63 18.98 12.50
CA GLU A 201 -8.33 19.64 12.65
C GLU A 201 -8.00 19.90 14.13
N ALA A 202 -8.97 20.38 14.89
CA ALA A 202 -8.78 20.64 16.33
C ALA A 202 -8.46 19.36 17.13
N TYR A 203 -8.99 18.22 16.70
CA TYR A 203 -8.68 16.93 17.29
C TYR A 203 -7.24 16.51 16.97
N ILE A 204 -6.80 16.69 15.73
CA ILE A 204 -5.41 16.42 15.33
C ILE A 204 -4.43 17.31 16.10
N ASP A 205 -4.75 18.59 16.25
CA ASP A 205 -3.94 19.52 17.05
C ASP A 205 -3.81 19.04 18.51
N LYS A 206 -4.89 18.54 19.10
CA LYS A 206 -4.87 17.93 20.43
C LYS A 206 -3.97 16.71 20.50
N CYS A 207 -4.05 15.81 19.52
CA CYS A 207 -3.20 14.63 19.45
C CYS A 207 -1.71 15.01 19.27
N LEU A 208 -1.41 16.02 18.47
CA LEU A 208 -0.05 16.52 18.30
C LEU A 208 0.53 17.10 19.59
N LYS A 209 -0.28 17.80 20.39
CA LYS A 209 0.13 18.30 21.71
C LYS A 209 0.45 17.18 22.71
N LEU A 210 -0.14 16.00 22.57
CA LEU A 210 0.25 14.83 23.36
C LEU A 210 1.66 14.37 23.02
N PHE A 211 2.07 14.50 21.77
CA PHE A 211 3.42 14.15 21.32
C PHE A 211 4.45 15.17 21.79
N ASP A 212 4.18 16.46 21.55
CA ASP A 212 4.99 17.59 21.98
C ASP A 212 4.09 18.76 22.41
N GLU A 213 4.13 19.13 23.69
CA GLU A 213 3.31 20.19 24.27
C GLU A 213 3.58 21.59 23.70
N ASN A 214 4.71 21.78 23.02
CA ASN A 214 5.04 23.02 22.33
C ASN A 214 4.30 23.19 21.01
N ILE A 215 3.70 22.15 20.46
CA ILE A 215 2.90 22.25 19.24
C ILE A 215 1.57 22.94 19.55
N ILE A 216 1.26 23.99 18.81
CA ILE A 216 -0.01 24.70 18.92
C ILE A 216 -1.02 24.11 17.94
N ARG A 217 -0.65 24.03 16.64
CA ARG A 217 -1.53 23.52 15.59
C ARG A 217 -0.79 23.18 14.31
N LEU A 218 -1.39 22.33 13.50
CA LEU A 218 -1.00 22.04 12.13
C LEU A 218 -1.66 23.02 11.17
N LYS A 219 -0.91 23.51 10.20
CA LYS A 219 -1.40 24.39 9.12
C LYS A 219 -1.13 23.73 7.76
N GLN A 220 -2.12 23.75 6.92
CA GLN A 220 -2.00 23.34 5.52
C GLN A 220 -1.99 24.61 4.65
N LEU A 221 -1.01 24.72 3.77
CA LEU A 221 -0.87 25.85 2.86
C LEU A 221 -0.78 25.33 1.42
N ALA A 222 -1.65 25.86 0.55
CA ALA A 222 -1.55 25.65 -0.88
C ALA A 222 -0.52 26.60 -1.48
N LEU A 223 0.33 26.09 -2.36
CA LEU A 223 1.26 26.88 -3.16
C LEU A 223 0.71 27.09 -4.57
N GLU A 224 1.18 28.13 -5.27
CA GLU A 224 0.76 28.44 -6.64
C GLU A 224 0.99 27.29 -7.64
N SER A 225 1.87 26.34 -7.32
CA SER A 225 2.18 25.15 -8.13
C SER A 225 1.26 23.95 -7.88
N GLU A 226 0.06 24.13 -7.33
CA GLU A 226 -0.85 23.08 -6.90
C GLU A 226 -0.28 22.13 -5.82
N LYS A 227 0.87 22.45 -5.28
CA LYS A 227 1.47 21.70 -4.18
C LYS A 227 0.92 22.19 -2.84
N VAL A 228 0.74 21.24 -1.96
CA VAL A 228 0.30 21.49 -0.59
C VAL A 228 1.47 21.21 0.35
N ILE A 229 1.76 22.14 1.23
CA ILE A 229 2.78 21.99 2.28
C ILE A 229 2.14 22.03 3.66
N LEU A 230 2.75 21.31 4.59
CA LEU A 230 2.34 21.28 5.99
C LEU A 230 3.33 22.06 6.85
N LYS A 231 2.82 22.86 7.76
CA LYS A 231 3.61 23.63 8.73
C LYS A 231 3.07 23.45 10.14
N LEU A 232 3.95 23.38 11.12
CA LEU A 232 3.58 23.38 12.53
C LEU A 232 3.81 24.73 13.17
N GLN A 233 2.78 25.26 13.84
CA GLN A 233 2.89 26.42 14.71
C GLN A 233 3.34 25.94 16.08
N MET A 234 4.47 26.48 16.55
CA MET A 234 5.07 26.15 17.84
C MET A 234 4.94 27.30 18.83
N LYS A 235 4.91 27.01 20.13
CA LYS A 235 4.96 28.01 21.18
C LYS A 235 6.29 28.80 21.11
N GLY A 236 6.21 30.11 21.26
CA GLY A 236 7.38 30.98 21.24
C GLY A 236 8.06 31.18 19.88
N ILE A 237 7.46 30.63 18.80
CA ILE A 237 7.96 30.79 17.43
C ILE A 237 6.88 31.50 16.63
N GLU A 238 7.17 32.69 16.12
CA GLU A 238 6.20 33.50 15.37
C GLU A 238 5.85 32.87 14.01
N THR A 239 6.86 32.39 13.30
CA THR A 239 6.69 31.82 11.96
C THR A 239 6.50 30.31 12.04
N PRO A 240 5.43 29.74 11.46
CA PRO A 240 5.23 28.30 11.42
C PRO A 240 6.34 27.56 10.67
N ILE A 241 6.83 26.47 11.25
CA ILE A 241 7.95 25.67 10.75
C ILE A 241 7.43 24.66 9.73
N LEU A 242 8.14 24.48 8.62
CA LEU A 242 7.86 23.42 7.64
C LEU A 242 7.96 22.04 8.30
N LEU A 243 7.03 21.16 7.98
CA LEU A 243 7.04 19.79 8.47
C LEU A 243 8.33 19.05 8.10
N SER A 244 8.80 19.24 6.87
CA SER A 244 10.06 18.67 6.36
C SER A 244 11.32 19.17 7.08
N SER A 245 11.24 20.30 7.80
CA SER A 245 12.35 20.83 8.60
C SER A 245 12.38 20.28 10.03
N LEU A 246 11.37 19.50 10.41
CA LEU A 246 11.27 18.86 11.72
C LEU A 246 11.84 17.44 11.67
N GLY A 247 12.17 16.90 12.85
CA GLY A 247 12.71 15.54 12.95
C GLY A 247 11.75 14.45 12.44
N GLU A 248 12.32 13.30 12.07
CA GLU A 248 11.56 12.17 11.54
C GLU A 248 10.44 11.69 12.47
N GLY A 249 10.65 11.78 13.78
CA GLY A 249 9.68 11.32 14.78
C GLY A 249 8.33 12.01 14.68
N ILE A 250 8.30 13.34 14.57
CA ILE A 250 7.04 14.07 14.42
C ILE A 250 6.40 13.85 13.06
N ASN A 251 7.21 13.73 12.00
CA ASN A 251 6.72 13.41 10.67
C ASN A 251 6.05 12.04 10.65
N ARG A 252 6.68 11.04 11.25
CA ARG A 252 6.16 9.68 11.38
C ARG A 252 4.87 9.63 12.20
N TYR A 253 4.87 10.29 13.34
CA TYR A 253 3.72 10.37 14.22
C TYR A 253 2.52 11.02 13.54
N LEU A 254 2.72 12.15 12.88
CA LEU A 254 1.67 12.85 12.13
C LEU A 254 1.16 11.97 10.96
N ALA A 255 2.07 11.31 10.25
CA ALA A 255 1.68 10.43 9.15
C ALA A 255 0.77 9.29 9.62
N ILE A 256 1.12 8.64 10.74
CA ILE A 256 0.31 7.57 11.33
C ILE A 256 -1.05 8.12 11.77
N LEU A 257 -1.06 9.23 12.49
CA LEU A 257 -2.28 9.87 12.97
C LEU A 257 -3.24 10.23 11.82
N CYS A 258 -2.73 10.86 10.77
CA CYS A 258 -3.52 11.21 9.60
C CYS A 258 -3.99 9.97 8.83
N ALA A 259 -3.14 8.94 8.71
CA ALA A 259 -3.46 7.72 8.00
C ALA A 259 -4.59 6.91 8.68
N ILE A 260 -4.67 6.92 10.01
CA ILE A 260 -5.76 6.25 10.75
C ILE A 260 -7.11 6.81 10.27
N TRP A 261 -7.26 8.12 10.21
CA TRP A 261 -8.50 8.76 9.78
C TRP A 261 -8.73 8.71 8.26
N ALA A 262 -7.66 8.79 7.47
CA ALA A 262 -7.75 8.64 6.04
C ALA A 262 -8.12 7.20 5.62
N SER A 263 -7.83 6.20 6.45
CA SER A 263 -8.21 4.79 6.24
C SER A 263 -9.54 4.42 6.92
N LYS A 264 -10.32 5.41 7.34
CA LYS A 264 -11.61 5.16 8.00
C LYS A 264 -12.47 4.20 7.20
N ASP A 265 -13.08 3.23 7.89
CA ASP A 265 -13.85 2.12 7.31
C ASP A 265 -13.05 1.23 6.33
N GLY A 266 -11.72 1.29 6.38
CA GLY A 266 -10.81 0.55 5.51
C GLY A 266 -9.74 -0.21 6.28
N TYR A 267 -8.51 -0.18 5.77
CA TYR A 267 -7.38 -0.92 6.34
C TYR A 267 -6.13 -0.07 6.38
N LEU A 268 -5.45 -0.09 7.51
CA LEU A 268 -4.16 0.56 7.71
C LEU A 268 -3.08 -0.46 8.02
N PHE A 269 -2.02 -0.44 7.25
CA PHE A 269 -0.79 -1.19 7.49
C PHE A 269 0.32 -0.23 7.88
N ILE A 270 1.00 -0.52 8.98
CA ILE A 270 2.15 0.27 9.45
C ILE A 270 3.33 -0.67 9.62
N ASP A 271 4.33 -0.53 8.78
CA ASP A 271 5.55 -1.34 8.85
C ASP A 271 6.59 -0.64 9.72
N GLU A 272 7.26 -1.41 10.61
CA GLU A 272 8.25 -0.90 11.57
C GLU A 272 7.76 0.37 12.27
N ILE A 273 6.68 0.22 13.03
CA ILE A 273 5.95 1.31 13.67
C ILE A 273 6.84 2.20 14.56
N GLU A 274 7.89 1.60 15.12
CA GLU A 274 8.88 2.24 16.00
C GLU A 274 9.87 3.14 15.29
N ASN A 275 10.03 3.02 13.98
CA ASN A 275 11.07 3.74 13.24
C ASN A 275 10.87 5.27 13.34
N GLY A 276 11.97 5.96 13.62
CA GLY A 276 12.03 7.41 13.73
C GLY A 276 11.38 7.98 15.00
N ILE A 277 10.69 7.18 15.81
CA ILE A 277 10.03 7.64 17.04
C ILE A 277 10.88 7.27 18.24
N HIS A 278 11.20 8.28 19.07
CA HIS A 278 11.94 8.02 20.30
C HIS A 278 11.09 7.19 21.28
N TYR A 279 11.70 6.24 21.98
CA TYR A 279 11.01 5.28 22.84
C TYR A 279 10.12 5.94 23.92
N THR A 280 10.46 7.14 24.39
CA THR A 280 9.64 7.90 25.35
C THR A 280 8.26 8.27 24.80
N ASN A 281 8.08 8.27 23.50
CA ASN A 281 6.83 8.61 22.84
C ASN A 281 6.02 7.36 22.41
N TYR A 282 6.51 6.13 22.66
CA TYR A 282 5.77 4.93 22.28
C TYR A 282 4.43 4.80 22.97
N SER A 283 4.36 5.12 24.28
CA SER A 283 3.09 5.09 25.01
C SER A 283 2.04 6.01 24.39
N LYS A 284 2.45 7.22 24.00
CA LYS A 284 1.59 8.21 23.35
C LYS A 284 1.13 7.75 21.96
N LEU A 285 2.04 7.12 21.20
CA LEU A 285 1.72 6.55 19.89
C LEU A 285 0.68 5.43 20.00
N TRP A 286 0.87 4.50 20.94
CA TRP A 286 -0.08 3.40 21.15
C TRP A 286 -1.43 3.92 21.65
N GLU A 287 -1.44 4.89 22.56
CA GLU A 287 -2.66 5.51 23.03
C GLU A 287 -3.47 6.07 21.84
N ILE A 288 -2.85 6.81 20.95
CA ILE A 288 -3.51 7.35 19.76
C ILE A 288 -4.03 6.25 18.84
N ILE A 289 -3.24 5.21 18.57
CA ILE A 289 -3.67 4.11 17.71
C ILE A 289 -4.90 3.43 18.28
N PHE A 290 -4.90 3.10 19.57
CA PHE A 290 -6.01 2.39 20.19
C PHE A 290 -7.26 3.26 20.37
N LEU A 291 -7.10 4.54 20.71
CA LEU A 291 -8.22 5.46 20.81
C LEU A 291 -8.88 5.66 19.45
N ASN A 292 -8.09 6.02 18.43
CA ASN A 292 -8.63 6.37 17.12
C ASN A 292 -9.14 5.13 16.36
N SER A 293 -8.53 3.96 16.54
CA SER A 293 -8.99 2.74 15.87
C SER A 293 -10.41 2.32 16.26
N LYS A 294 -10.98 2.83 17.34
CA LYS A 294 -12.36 2.56 17.74
C LYS A 294 -13.36 3.41 16.97
N GLU A 295 -12.96 4.58 16.52
CA GLU A 295 -13.81 5.60 15.91
C GLU A 295 -13.62 5.68 14.38
N ALA A 296 -12.41 5.37 13.90
CA ALA A 296 -12.07 5.27 12.49
C ALA A 296 -12.35 3.86 11.95
#